data_b90179babebd9894d547d7f719315e79
#
_entry.id   b90179babebd9894d547d7f719315e79
#
_cell.length_a   1.000
_cell.length_b   1.000
_cell.length_c   1.000
_cell.angle_alpha   90.00
_cell.angle_beta   90.00
_cell.angle_gamma   90.00
#
_symmetry.space_group_name_H-M   'P 1'
#
loop_
_entity.id
_entity.type
_entity.pdbx_description
1 polymer ?
#
loop_
_entity_poly.entity_id
_entity_poly.type
_entity_poly.pdbx_seq_one_letter_code
_entity_poly.pdbx_strand_id
1 'polypeptide(L)'
;MGLAKREIEQEWKANYALRDELITEYLPYVKSIANRMAVHLPPSVEADDLISAGAIGLMNAVKRYDSTRENNFITYALFRIRGAILSELRSRDILLLGLQTRRG
;
A
#
# COMPACT_ATOMS: atom_id res chain seq x y z
N MET A 1 27.29 14.67 -11.63
CA MET A 1 26.67 13.53 -12.28
C MET A 1 26.11 12.56 -11.28
N GLY A 2 24.85 12.20 -11.45
CA GLY A 2 24.25 11.25 -10.53
C GLY A 2 24.66 9.81 -10.81
N LEU A 3 24.34 8.94 -9.88
CA LEU A 3 24.54 7.50 -10.06
C LEU A 3 23.60 6.98 -11.13
N ALA A 4 24.01 5.91 -11.82
CA ALA A 4 23.13 5.24 -12.75
C ALA A 4 21.90 4.71 -12.02
N LYS A 5 20.77 4.62 -12.71
CA LYS A 5 19.54 4.12 -12.11
C LYS A 5 19.73 2.77 -11.46
N ARG A 6 20.51 1.90 -12.10
CA ARG A 6 20.79 0.56 -11.56
C ARG A 6 21.51 0.63 -10.21
N GLU A 7 22.47 1.56 -10.09
CA GLU A 7 23.21 1.70 -8.84
C GLU A 7 22.33 2.23 -7.73
N ILE A 8 21.49 3.21 -8.07
CA ILE A 8 20.52 3.75 -7.09
C ILE A 8 19.57 2.66 -6.64
N GLU A 9 19.07 1.86 -7.56
CA GLU A 9 18.15 0.78 -7.26
C GLU A 9 18.79 -0.27 -6.37
N GLN A 10 20.02 -0.65 -6.65
CA GLN A 10 20.73 -1.62 -5.82
C GLN A 10 20.99 -1.08 -4.43
N GLU A 11 21.38 0.17 -4.33
CA GLU A 11 21.60 0.81 -3.04
C GLU A 11 20.30 0.87 -2.24
N TRP A 12 19.21 1.23 -2.89
CA TRP A 12 17.88 1.23 -2.29
C TRP A 12 17.54 -0.13 -1.70
N LYS A 13 17.68 -1.19 -2.50
CA LYS A 13 17.33 -2.53 -2.06
C LYS A 13 18.19 -3.03 -0.91
N ALA A 14 19.45 -2.64 -0.88
CA ALA A 14 20.40 -3.07 0.14
C ALA A 14 20.34 -2.23 1.41
N ASN A 15 19.77 -1.02 1.33
CA ASN A 15 19.80 -0.08 2.44
C ASN A 15 18.50 -0.12 3.24
N TYR A 16 18.51 -0.88 4.31
CA TYR A 16 17.32 -1.03 5.16
C TYR A 16 16.93 0.28 5.86
N ALA A 17 17.90 1.14 6.19
CA ALA A 17 17.59 2.42 6.80
C ALA A 17 16.81 3.31 5.84
N LEU A 18 17.20 3.33 4.56
CA LEU A 18 16.48 4.08 3.55
C LEU A 18 15.06 3.53 3.36
N ARG A 19 14.91 2.23 3.39
CA ARG A 19 13.60 1.61 3.29
C ARG A 19 12.70 2.02 4.45
N ASP A 20 13.24 2.03 5.66
CA ASP A 20 12.50 2.43 6.84
C ASP A 20 12.08 3.90 6.76
N GLU A 21 12.97 4.76 6.27
CA GLU A 21 12.64 6.17 6.08
C GLU A 21 11.49 6.34 5.08
N LEU A 22 11.52 5.58 3.99
CA LEU A 22 10.46 5.66 2.98
C LEU A 22 9.14 5.16 3.54
N ILE A 23 9.17 4.08 4.29
CA ILE A 23 7.95 3.56 4.91
C ILE A 23 7.37 4.60 5.86
N THR A 24 8.21 5.20 6.70
CA THR A 24 7.78 6.23 7.63
C THR A 24 7.21 7.44 6.90
N GLU A 25 7.88 7.86 5.83
CA GLU A 25 7.45 9.03 5.07
C GLU A 25 6.10 8.83 4.40
N TYR A 26 5.86 7.63 3.88
CA TYR A 26 4.63 7.37 3.13
C TYR A 26 3.52 6.73 3.96
N LEU A 27 3.79 6.41 5.22
CA LEU A 27 2.76 5.83 6.09
C LEU A 27 1.52 6.72 6.23
N PRO A 28 1.62 8.05 6.28
CA PRO A 28 0.42 8.90 6.30
C PRO A 28 -0.51 8.68 5.11
N TYR A 29 0.03 8.33 3.95
CA TYR A 29 -0.81 8.01 2.78
C TYR A 29 -1.60 6.74 3.02
N VAL A 30 -0.98 5.75 3.66
CA VAL A 30 -1.66 4.51 4.02
C VAL A 30 -2.84 4.81 4.93
N LYS A 31 -2.61 5.62 5.96
CA LYS A 31 -3.67 5.99 6.91
C LYS A 31 -4.80 6.73 6.22
N SER A 32 -4.47 7.65 5.34
CA SER A 32 -5.45 8.42 4.59
C SER A 32 -6.32 7.51 3.71
N ILE A 33 -5.70 6.61 2.99
CA ILE A 33 -6.42 5.68 2.11
C ILE A 33 -7.31 4.76 2.94
N ALA A 34 -6.77 4.18 4.00
CA ALA A 34 -7.50 3.24 4.84
C ALA A 34 -8.71 3.92 5.50
N ASN A 35 -8.52 5.11 6.03
CA ASN A 35 -9.61 5.84 6.68
C ASN A 35 -10.70 6.19 5.67
N ARG A 36 -10.32 6.57 4.47
CA ARG A 36 -11.27 6.90 3.42
C ARG A 36 -12.07 5.69 2.99
N MET A 37 -11.40 4.55 2.87
CA MET A 37 -12.09 3.31 2.50
C MET A 37 -13.00 2.83 3.62
N ALA A 38 -12.58 2.97 4.87
CA ALA A 38 -13.37 2.50 6.01
C ALA A 38 -14.73 3.19 6.11
N VAL A 39 -14.82 4.43 5.67
CA VAL A 39 -16.08 5.19 5.69
C VAL A 39 -17.19 4.47 4.93
N HIS A 40 -16.82 3.74 3.88
CA HIS A 40 -17.78 3.06 3.01
C HIS A 40 -17.98 1.59 3.37
N LEU A 41 -17.45 1.15 4.51
CA LEU A 41 -17.49 -0.26 4.90
C LEU A 41 -18.31 -0.43 6.19
N PRO A 42 -18.75 -1.68 6.45
CA PRO A 42 -19.50 -1.95 7.69
C PRO A 42 -18.71 -1.57 8.94
N PRO A 43 -19.41 -1.19 10.03
CA PRO A 43 -18.74 -0.84 11.29
C PRO A 43 -17.84 -1.94 11.86
N SER A 44 -18.08 -3.19 11.47
CA SER A 44 -17.25 -4.31 11.92
C SER A 44 -15.82 -4.26 11.36
N VAL A 45 -15.60 -3.44 10.35
CA VAL A 45 -14.26 -3.27 9.76
C VAL A 45 -13.60 -2.07 10.41
N GLU A 46 -12.51 -2.32 11.12
CA GLU A 46 -11.77 -1.25 11.77
C GLU A 46 -10.72 -0.67 10.84
N ALA A 47 -10.61 0.66 10.88
CA ALA A 47 -9.60 1.34 10.05
C ALA A 47 -8.20 0.84 10.36
N ASP A 48 -7.92 0.51 11.63
CA ASP A 48 -6.59 0.03 12.02
C ASP A 48 -6.21 -1.25 11.29
N ASP A 49 -7.16 -2.14 11.04
CA ASP A 49 -6.91 -3.36 10.28
C ASP A 49 -6.53 -3.05 8.84
N LEU A 50 -7.20 -2.07 8.27
CA LEU A 50 -6.91 -1.65 6.90
C LEU A 50 -5.56 -0.93 6.82
N ILE A 51 -5.22 -0.17 7.85
CA ILE A 51 -3.92 0.50 7.92
C ILE A 51 -2.81 -0.55 7.97
N SER A 52 -2.99 -1.59 8.77
CA SER A 52 -1.99 -2.66 8.85
C SER A 52 -1.81 -3.37 7.51
N ALA A 53 -2.91 -3.68 6.84
CA ALA A 53 -2.85 -4.31 5.52
C ALA A 53 -2.17 -3.39 4.50
N GLY A 54 -2.54 -2.11 4.52
CA GLY A 54 -1.93 -1.13 3.62
C GLY A 54 -0.45 -0.94 3.88
N ALA A 55 -0.05 -0.98 5.15
CA ALA A 55 1.37 -0.88 5.51
C ALA A 55 2.17 -2.04 4.92
N ILE A 56 1.61 -3.24 4.92
CA ILE A 56 2.26 -4.38 4.28
C ILE A 56 2.41 -4.14 2.78
N GLY A 57 1.38 -3.56 2.15
CA GLY A 57 1.45 -3.20 0.74
C GLY A 57 2.55 -2.19 0.47
N LEU A 58 2.69 -1.19 1.36
CA LEU A 58 3.76 -0.20 1.24
C LEU A 58 5.13 -0.85 1.40
N MET A 59 5.29 -1.75 2.36
CA MET A 59 6.55 -2.45 2.56
C MET A 59 6.93 -3.26 1.32
N ASN A 60 5.96 -3.93 0.71
CA ASN A 60 6.18 -4.67 -0.52
C ASN A 60 6.55 -3.74 -1.67
N ALA A 61 5.94 -2.56 -1.73
CA ALA A 61 6.26 -1.58 -2.76
C ALA A 61 7.71 -1.12 -2.63
N VAL A 62 8.15 -0.85 -1.41
CA VAL A 62 9.53 -0.42 -1.15
C VAL A 62 10.51 -1.50 -1.58
N LYS A 63 10.20 -2.76 -1.32
CA LYS A 63 11.08 -3.87 -1.69
C LYS A 63 11.12 -4.13 -3.20
N ARG A 64 9.99 -3.96 -3.87
CA ARG A 64 9.84 -4.41 -5.27
C ARG A 64 9.88 -3.31 -6.29
N TYR A 65 9.93 -2.06 -5.87
CA TYR A 65 9.93 -0.96 -6.82
C TYR A 65 11.16 -1.05 -7.74
N ASP A 66 10.90 -0.91 -9.01
CA ASP A 66 11.93 -0.88 -10.03
C ASP A 66 11.97 0.53 -10.62
N SER A 67 13.08 1.22 -10.42
CA SER A 67 13.24 2.60 -10.89
C SER A 67 13.22 2.73 -12.41
N THR A 68 13.29 1.60 -13.12
CA THR A 68 13.20 1.62 -14.58
C THR A 68 11.75 1.69 -15.07
N ARG A 69 10.77 1.52 -14.16
CA ARG A 69 9.37 1.62 -14.53
C ARG A 69 9.01 3.05 -14.92
N GLU A 70 8.01 3.17 -15.78
CA GLU A 70 7.53 4.48 -16.20
C GLU A 70 6.88 5.23 -15.04
N ASN A 71 6.24 4.52 -14.13
CA ASN A 71 5.59 5.12 -12.97
C ASN A 71 6.63 5.54 -11.93
N ASN A 72 6.37 6.68 -11.28
CA ASN A 72 7.19 7.05 -10.14
C ASN A 72 6.80 6.19 -8.94
N PHE A 73 7.61 6.27 -7.88
CA PHE A 73 7.43 5.41 -6.71
C PHE A 73 6.07 5.61 -6.05
N ILE A 74 5.63 6.86 -5.90
CA ILE A 74 4.37 7.12 -5.19
C ILE A 74 3.18 6.49 -5.91
N THR A 75 3.15 6.58 -7.23
CA THR A 75 2.08 5.96 -8.02
C THR A 75 2.06 4.44 -7.83
N TYR A 76 3.23 3.84 -7.89
CA TYR A 76 3.36 2.40 -7.69
C TYR A 76 2.96 2.00 -6.26
N ALA A 77 3.41 2.77 -5.27
CA ALA A 77 3.11 2.49 -3.88
C ALA A 77 1.61 2.59 -3.60
N LEU A 78 0.95 3.62 -4.11
CA LEU A 78 -0.50 3.76 -3.92
C LEU A 78 -1.27 2.58 -4.50
N PHE A 79 -0.85 2.12 -5.66
CA PHE A 79 -1.46 0.95 -6.29
C PHE A 79 -1.30 -0.29 -5.40
N ARG A 80 -0.09 -0.51 -4.87
CA ARG A 80 0.18 -1.67 -4.02
C ARG A 80 -0.55 -1.57 -2.68
N ILE A 81 -0.64 -0.38 -2.11
CA ILE A 81 -1.35 -0.16 -0.85
C ILE A 81 -2.83 -0.51 -1.01
N ARG A 82 -3.46 0.03 -2.04
CA ARG A 82 -4.87 -0.27 -2.30
C ARG A 82 -5.11 -1.75 -2.54
N GLY A 83 -4.22 -2.37 -3.33
CA GLY A 83 -4.34 -3.80 -3.61
C GLY A 83 -4.26 -4.64 -2.35
N ALA A 84 -3.38 -4.28 -1.43
CA ALA A 84 -3.24 -5.00 -0.18
C ALA A 84 -4.49 -4.86 0.70
N ILE A 85 -5.06 -3.65 0.77
CA ILE A 85 -6.28 -3.41 1.54
C ILE A 85 -7.44 -4.20 0.94
N LEU A 86 -7.60 -4.17 -0.38
CA LEU A 86 -8.65 -4.92 -1.05
C LEU A 86 -8.49 -6.43 -0.85
N SER A 87 -7.25 -6.91 -0.85
CA SER A 87 -6.98 -8.32 -0.59
C SER A 87 -7.40 -8.70 0.82
N GLU A 88 -7.14 -7.83 1.80
CA GLU A 88 -7.58 -8.06 3.18
C GLU A 88 -9.10 -8.14 3.27
N LEU A 89 -9.79 -7.23 2.61
CA LEU A 89 -11.25 -7.21 2.61
C LEU A 89 -11.83 -8.46 1.96
N ARG A 90 -11.22 -8.92 0.87
CA ARG A 90 -11.68 -10.15 0.23
C ARG A 90 -11.48 -11.36 1.14
N SER A 91 -10.39 -11.41 1.89
CA SER A 91 -10.14 -12.52 2.80
C SER A 91 -11.16 -12.58 3.92
N ARG A 92 -11.83 -11.47 4.21
CA ARG A 92 -12.90 -11.38 5.22
C ARG A 92 -14.29 -11.49 4.62
N ASP A 93 -14.39 -11.69 3.31
CA ASP A 93 -15.66 -11.74 2.57
C ASP A 93 -16.48 -10.45 2.68
N ILE A 94 -15.86 -9.36 3.11
CA ILE A 94 -16.56 -8.09 3.29
C ILE A 94 -17.08 -7.55 1.96
N LEU A 95 -16.28 -7.66 0.90
CA LEU A 95 -16.70 -7.18 -0.41
C LEU A 95 -17.89 -7.97 -0.94
N LEU A 96 -17.88 -9.28 -0.72
CA LEU A 96 -19.00 -10.12 -1.16
C LEU A 96 -20.28 -9.77 -0.42
N LEU A 97 -20.18 -9.57 0.89
CA LEU A 97 -21.34 -9.16 1.68
C LEU A 97 -21.86 -7.81 1.22
N GLY A 98 -20.98 -6.87 0.94
CA GLY A 98 -21.38 -5.57 0.45
C GLY A 98 -22.08 -5.64 -0.89
N LEU A 99 -21.59 -6.47 -1.79
CA LEU A 99 -22.22 -6.67 -3.09
C LEU A 99 -23.59 -7.30 -2.96
N GLN A 100 -23.72 -8.29 -2.09
CA GLN A 100 -25.01 -8.93 -1.84
C GLN A 100 -26.01 -7.95 -1.27
N THR A 101 -25.59 -7.12 -0.35
CA THR A 101 -26.45 -6.13 0.25
C THR A 101 -26.97 -5.14 -0.79
N ARG A 102 -26.13 -4.75 -1.72
CA ARG A 102 -26.53 -3.82 -2.77
C ARG A 102 -27.58 -4.41 -3.71
N ARG A 103 -27.52 -5.72 -3.91
CA ARG A 103 -28.47 -6.38 -4.79
C ARG A 103 -29.82 -6.63 -4.11
N GLY A 104 -29.75 -6.75 -2.80
CA GLY A 104 -30.94 -6.97 -2.01
C GLY A 104 -31.66 -5.69 -1.76
#